data_82438fe37545cd1315b51c14ef437a56
#
_entry.id   82438fe37545cd1315b51c14ef437a56
#
_cell.length_a   1.000
_cell.length_b   1.000
_cell.length_c   1.000
_cell.angle_alpha   90.00
_cell.angle_beta   90.00
_cell.angle_gamma   90.00
#
_symmetry.space_group_name_H-M   'P 1'
#
loop_
_entity.id
_entity.type
_entity.pdbx_description
1 polymer ?
#
loop_
_entity_poly.entity_id
_entity_poly.type
_entity_poly.pdbx_seq_one_letter_code
_entity_poly.pdbx_strand_id
1 'polypeptide(L)'
;MKHIKTALIGFGYRGKQLLQLLRTIESFEIVGIADINGCGDSESPGASFYQGEEAYKMMLDEQQPDLVFITTPWHLHIPHATECMQRNCHVALEIKGGLCQDEYAPLQEIARQKGVKVFPLENTLFMREILAVKRMVDEGAMGEIVYMRGGYRHDLRNLLLDDNGVLGGRKGTESVWRSRFYSHHNADIYPTHGLGPLCMILGIGKTDHLAWLTSFATKAVGLRQHMSEDDTTPITLGDIISTQIETQGGTLISLTHDTTLPRPRSLDFEVQGSLGIWDGVNRRIYLEEMNSETWQDDHAILALYESREWQLWGEKALKHDSHHQGMDYIMLRCVAAELTKNASADSAGSIRYPATLSDLALWTSVTLLSEISIREHRRVAFGYSSDLQYKKNMNL
;
A
#
# COMPACT_ATOMS: atom_id res chain seq x y z
N MET A 1 -7.49 29.69 0.40
CA MET A 1 -6.83 28.48 -0.16
C MET A 1 -7.83 27.82 -1.10
N LYS A 2 -7.36 27.23 -2.20
CA LYS A 2 -8.23 26.46 -3.09
C LYS A 2 -8.63 25.17 -2.35
N HIS A 3 -9.93 24.96 -2.11
CA HIS A 3 -10.44 23.72 -1.57
C HIS A 3 -10.49 22.66 -2.68
N ILE A 4 -10.17 21.42 -2.34
CA ILE A 4 -10.23 20.25 -3.22
C ILE A 4 -11.59 19.60 -2.95
N LYS A 5 -12.52 19.67 -3.92
CA LYS A 5 -13.77 18.92 -3.83
C LYS A 5 -13.47 17.45 -3.82
N THR A 6 -13.80 16.78 -2.73
CA THR A 6 -13.36 15.42 -2.45
C THR A 6 -14.56 14.50 -2.25
N ALA A 7 -14.55 13.36 -2.92
CA ALA A 7 -15.55 12.31 -2.74
C ALA A 7 -14.91 10.97 -2.32
N LEU A 8 -15.72 10.07 -1.75
CA LEU A 8 -15.33 8.71 -1.38
C LEU A 8 -16.22 7.68 -2.07
N ILE A 9 -15.61 6.60 -2.56
CA ILE A 9 -16.30 5.38 -3.02
C ILE A 9 -15.84 4.23 -2.11
N GLY A 10 -16.81 3.65 -1.38
CA GLY A 10 -16.59 2.66 -0.34
C GLY A 10 -16.57 3.29 1.06
N PHE A 11 -17.57 2.96 1.88
CA PHE A 11 -17.72 3.51 3.24
C PHE A 11 -17.66 2.41 4.31
N GLY A 12 -16.83 1.41 4.06
CA GLY A 12 -16.45 0.38 5.01
C GLY A 12 -15.49 0.91 6.08
N TYR A 13 -14.85 0.01 6.82
CA TYR A 13 -13.90 0.34 7.89
C TYR A 13 -12.82 1.36 7.44
N ARG A 14 -12.14 1.10 6.31
CA ARG A 14 -11.07 1.99 5.81
C ARG A 14 -11.60 3.33 5.33
N GLY A 15 -12.73 3.35 4.62
CA GLY A 15 -13.36 4.60 4.16
C GLY A 15 -13.75 5.51 5.32
N LYS A 16 -14.30 4.94 6.42
CA LYS A 16 -14.65 5.69 7.63
C LYS A 16 -13.41 6.28 8.32
N GLN A 17 -12.31 5.52 8.42
CA GLN A 17 -11.05 6.03 8.98
C GLN A 17 -10.50 7.20 8.17
N LEU A 18 -10.41 7.05 6.84
CA LEU A 18 -9.91 8.12 5.98
C LEU A 18 -10.82 9.36 6.03
N LEU A 19 -12.14 9.20 6.04
CA LEU A 19 -13.07 10.33 6.18
C LEU A 19 -12.83 11.13 7.46
N GLN A 20 -12.58 10.47 8.58
CA GLN A 20 -12.27 11.14 9.84
C GLN A 20 -11.01 12.00 9.72
N LEU A 21 -9.96 11.48 9.09
CA LEU A 21 -8.72 12.22 8.88
C LEU A 21 -8.88 13.35 7.86
N LEU A 22 -9.55 13.12 6.74
CA LEU A 22 -9.81 14.12 5.71
C LEU A 22 -10.50 15.38 6.29
N ARG A 23 -11.44 15.20 7.23
CA ARG A 23 -12.13 16.30 7.92
C ARG A 23 -11.22 17.16 8.79
N THR A 24 -10.05 16.65 9.18
CA THR A 24 -9.06 17.42 9.96
C THR A 24 -8.11 18.24 9.10
N ILE A 25 -8.19 18.10 7.77
CA ILE A 25 -7.31 18.76 6.81
C ILE A 25 -8.12 19.76 5.99
N GLU A 26 -7.94 21.04 6.25
CA GLU A 26 -8.72 22.16 5.68
C GLU A 26 -8.75 22.19 4.14
N SER A 27 -7.77 21.59 3.48
CA SER A 27 -7.71 21.57 2.02
C SER A 27 -8.78 20.70 1.35
N PHE A 28 -9.39 19.75 2.08
CA PHE A 28 -10.40 18.85 1.53
C PHE A 28 -11.82 19.31 1.89
N GLU A 29 -12.65 19.45 0.87
CA GLU A 29 -14.09 19.69 0.99
C GLU A 29 -14.83 18.42 0.60
N ILE A 30 -15.42 17.73 1.57
CA ILE A 30 -16.11 16.45 1.33
C ILE A 30 -17.50 16.75 0.73
N VAL A 31 -17.68 16.44 -0.55
CA VAL A 31 -18.91 16.73 -1.30
C VAL A 31 -19.82 15.52 -1.48
N GLY A 32 -19.28 14.30 -1.44
CA GLY A 32 -20.08 13.09 -1.64
C GLY A 32 -19.42 11.82 -1.14
N ILE A 33 -20.25 10.86 -0.74
CA ILE A 33 -19.86 9.52 -0.33
C ILE A 33 -20.77 8.51 -1.02
N ALA A 34 -20.22 7.47 -1.63
CA ALA A 34 -20.98 6.39 -2.25
C ALA A 34 -20.62 5.03 -1.65
N ASP A 35 -21.63 4.22 -1.31
CA ASP A 35 -21.46 2.84 -0.85
C ASP A 35 -22.67 2.00 -1.26
N ILE A 36 -22.47 0.68 -1.40
CA ILE A 36 -23.56 -0.26 -1.67
C ILE A 36 -24.54 -0.34 -0.50
N ASN A 37 -24.04 -0.16 0.73
CA ASN A 37 -24.83 -0.14 1.95
C ASN A 37 -25.17 1.29 2.34
N GLY A 38 -26.26 1.46 3.12
CA GLY A 38 -26.57 2.75 3.70
C GLY A 38 -25.57 3.17 4.79
N CYS A 39 -25.45 4.48 5.04
CA CYS A 39 -24.83 4.96 6.26
C CYS A 39 -25.90 5.30 7.29
N GLY A 40 -25.57 5.16 8.59
CA GLY A 40 -26.44 5.66 9.65
C GLY A 40 -26.50 7.19 9.63
N ASP A 41 -27.62 7.77 10.07
CA ASP A 41 -27.90 9.22 10.03
C ASP A 41 -26.82 10.10 10.69
N SER A 42 -26.00 9.52 11.58
CA SER A 42 -24.94 10.24 12.32
C SER A 42 -23.57 10.26 11.60
N GLU A 43 -23.38 9.51 10.52
CA GLU A 43 -22.04 9.25 9.97
C GLU A 43 -21.62 10.19 8.84
N SER A 44 -22.52 10.99 8.26
CA SER A 44 -22.26 11.80 7.07
C SER A 44 -22.72 13.25 7.15
N PRO A 45 -22.48 14.00 8.23
CA PRO A 45 -22.89 15.40 8.28
C PRO A 45 -22.10 16.23 7.25
N GLY A 46 -22.82 16.95 6.37
CA GLY A 46 -22.25 17.91 5.44
C GLY A 46 -21.77 17.35 4.10
N ALA A 47 -22.05 16.07 3.80
CA ALA A 47 -21.79 15.48 2.49
C ALA A 47 -23.03 14.72 1.99
N SER A 48 -23.26 14.73 0.67
CA SER A 48 -24.31 13.93 0.04
C SER A 48 -23.96 12.46 0.09
N PHE A 49 -24.91 11.60 0.46
CA PHE A 49 -24.70 10.15 0.49
C PHE A 49 -25.48 9.46 -0.64
N TYR A 50 -24.82 8.57 -1.36
CA TYR A 50 -25.33 7.85 -2.51
C TYR A 50 -25.28 6.35 -2.24
N GLN A 51 -26.45 5.71 -2.11
CA GLN A 51 -26.55 4.29 -1.79
C GLN A 51 -26.86 3.45 -3.03
N GLY A 52 -26.11 2.38 -3.22
CA GLY A 52 -26.33 1.40 -4.29
C GLY A 52 -25.06 1.06 -5.08
N GLU A 53 -25.11 -0.02 -5.83
CA GLU A 53 -23.95 -0.55 -6.58
C GLU A 53 -23.40 0.44 -7.59
N GLU A 54 -24.26 1.12 -8.34
CA GLU A 54 -23.90 2.12 -9.37
C GLU A 54 -24.04 3.57 -8.89
N ALA A 55 -24.41 3.79 -7.63
CA ALA A 55 -24.69 5.12 -7.08
C ALA A 55 -23.48 6.07 -7.13
N TYR A 56 -22.26 5.52 -7.13
CA TYR A 56 -21.05 6.31 -7.29
C TYR A 56 -20.99 7.07 -8.63
N LYS A 57 -21.58 6.54 -9.70
CA LYS A 57 -21.64 7.24 -11.00
C LYS A 57 -22.51 8.49 -10.92
N MET A 58 -23.66 8.38 -10.27
CA MET A 58 -24.53 9.52 -10.01
C MET A 58 -23.84 10.57 -9.13
N MET A 59 -23.14 10.14 -8.07
CA MET A 59 -22.33 11.03 -7.24
C MET A 59 -21.29 11.79 -8.07
N LEU A 60 -20.56 11.09 -8.93
CA LEU A 60 -19.53 11.71 -9.79
C LEU A 60 -20.12 12.75 -10.73
N ASP A 61 -21.27 12.44 -11.35
CA ASP A 61 -21.94 13.32 -12.31
C ASP A 61 -22.56 14.57 -11.64
N GLU A 62 -23.15 14.43 -10.44
CA GLU A 62 -23.76 15.51 -9.69
C GLU A 62 -22.75 16.41 -8.95
N GLN A 63 -21.78 15.80 -8.26
CA GLN A 63 -20.84 16.53 -7.39
C GLN A 63 -19.62 17.05 -8.13
N GLN A 64 -19.22 16.40 -9.23
CA GLN A 64 -18.04 16.74 -10.03
C GLN A 64 -16.80 16.98 -9.16
N PRO A 65 -16.35 15.96 -8.37
CA PRO A 65 -15.23 16.11 -7.46
C PRO A 65 -13.90 16.30 -8.21
N ASP A 66 -12.97 17.05 -7.61
CA ASP A 66 -11.60 17.16 -8.09
C ASP A 66 -10.82 15.88 -7.79
N LEU A 67 -11.10 15.23 -6.64
CA LEU A 67 -10.41 14.06 -6.12
C LEU A 67 -11.39 13.02 -5.57
N VAL A 68 -11.17 11.76 -5.90
CA VAL A 68 -11.98 10.65 -5.38
C VAL A 68 -11.09 9.64 -4.65
N PHE A 69 -11.42 9.35 -3.38
CA PHE A 69 -10.84 8.27 -2.61
C PHE A 69 -11.60 6.98 -2.90
N ILE A 70 -10.87 5.91 -3.25
CA ILE A 70 -11.44 4.59 -3.55
C ILE A 70 -10.95 3.61 -2.48
N THR A 71 -11.90 3.11 -1.67
CA THR A 71 -11.66 2.20 -0.54
C THR A 71 -12.57 0.97 -0.57
N THR A 72 -12.99 0.61 -1.76
CA THR A 72 -13.80 -0.58 -2.05
C THR A 72 -12.98 -1.88 -2.00
N PRO A 73 -13.58 -3.07 -2.13
CA PRO A 73 -12.83 -4.32 -2.33
C PRO A 73 -11.85 -4.26 -3.52
N TRP A 74 -10.73 -4.95 -3.44
CA TRP A 74 -9.63 -4.86 -4.41
C TRP A 74 -10.05 -5.02 -5.88
N HIS A 75 -10.95 -5.97 -6.17
CA HIS A 75 -11.42 -6.22 -7.55
C HIS A 75 -12.21 -5.06 -8.16
N LEU A 76 -12.69 -4.12 -7.33
CA LEU A 76 -13.43 -2.92 -7.76
C LEU A 76 -12.52 -1.68 -7.92
N HIS A 77 -11.27 -1.73 -7.46
CA HIS A 77 -10.38 -0.57 -7.48
C HIS A 77 -10.15 -0.05 -8.89
N ILE A 78 -9.76 -0.91 -9.83
CA ILE A 78 -9.45 -0.53 -11.21
C ILE A 78 -10.72 -0.06 -11.95
N PRO A 79 -11.87 -0.78 -11.91
CA PRO A 79 -13.11 -0.28 -12.49
C PRO A 79 -13.54 1.10 -11.97
N HIS A 80 -13.55 1.30 -10.64
CA HIS A 80 -13.94 2.58 -10.07
C HIS A 80 -12.95 3.70 -10.42
N ALA A 81 -11.64 3.42 -10.39
CA ALA A 81 -10.62 4.40 -10.80
C ALA A 81 -10.80 4.82 -12.27
N THR A 82 -11.10 3.84 -13.15
CA THR A 82 -11.39 4.11 -14.57
C THR A 82 -12.53 5.10 -14.74
N GLU A 83 -13.67 4.87 -14.08
CA GLU A 83 -14.85 5.74 -14.15
C GLU A 83 -14.57 7.16 -13.61
N CYS A 84 -13.83 7.27 -12.50
CA CYS A 84 -13.44 8.56 -11.94
C CYS A 84 -12.52 9.33 -12.90
N MET A 85 -11.48 8.67 -13.41
CA MET A 85 -10.49 9.30 -14.28
C MET A 85 -11.09 9.71 -15.64
N GLN A 86 -12.04 8.95 -16.18
CA GLN A 86 -12.78 9.32 -17.39
C GLN A 86 -13.58 10.61 -17.21
N ARG A 87 -14.01 10.92 -15.99
CA ARG A 87 -14.69 12.17 -15.60
C ARG A 87 -13.72 13.27 -15.16
N ASN A 88 -12.44 13.14 -15.45
CA ASN A 88 -11.35 14.08 -15.11
C ASN A 88 -11.10 14.23 -13.60
N CYS A 89 -11.53 13.29 -12.77
CA CYS A 89 -11.19 13.29 -11.36
C CYS A 89 -9.77 12.74 -11.14
N HIS A 90 -9.00 13.35 -10.25
CA HIS A 90 -7.85 12.70 -9.64
C HIS A 90 -8.32 11.55 -8.75
N VAL A 91 -7.49 10.54 -8.56
CA VAL A 91 -7.86 9.36 -7.76
C VAL A 91 -6.84 9.14 -6.65
N ALA A 92 -7.31 8.96 -5.43
CA ALA A 92 -6.54 8.42 -4.31
C ALA A 92 -6.98 6.96 -4.12
N LEU A 93 -6.13 6.03 -4.54
CA LEU A 93 -6.47 4.62 -4.69
C LEU A 93 -5.91 3.81 -3.52
N GLU A 94 -6.78 3.20 -2.74
CA GLU A 94 -6.36 2.27 -1.68
C GLU A 94 -5.63 1.06 -2.30
N ILE A 95 -4.73 0.50 -1.56
CA ILE A 95 -3.92 -0.61 -2.00
C ILE A 95 -4.61 -1.96 -1.67
N LYS A 96 -4.42 -2.98 -2.52
CA LYS A 96 -3.60 -2.88 -3.72
C LYS A 96 -4.42 -2.65 -4.99
N GLY A 97 -5.44 -3.31 -5.30
CA GLY A 97 -6.25 -3.22 -6.53
C GLY A 97 -6.07 -4.45 -7.41
N GLY A 98 -5.14 -4.44 -8.34
CA GLY A 98 -4.89 -5.55 -9.26
C GLY A 98 -4.01 -6.67 -8.70
N LEU A 99 -3.75 -7.68 -9.51
CA LEU A 99 -2.83 -8.79 -9.24
C LEU A 99 -1.58 -8.76 -10.11
N CYS A 100 -1.62 -8.01 -11.22
CA CYS A 100 -0.49 -7.88 -12.14
C CYS A 100 -0.40 -6.48 -12.74
N GLN A 101 0.76 -6.17 -13.30
CA GLN A 101 1.06 -4.86 -13.87
C GLN A 101 0.11 -4.46 -15.02
N ASP A 102 -0.26 -5.42 -15.88
CA ASP A 102 -1.08 -5.16 -17.07
C ASP A 102 -2.49 -4.66 -16.74
N GLU A 103 -3.02 -4.98 -15.55
CA GLU A 103 -4.33 -4.51 -15.13
C GLU A 103 -4.38 -2.99 -14.93
N TYR A 104 -3.22 -2.38 -14.66
CA TYR A 104 -3.10 -0.93 -14.48
C TYR A 104 -2.85 -0.17 -15.79
N ALA A 105 -2.52 -0.85 -16.88
CA ALA A 105 -2.20 -0.20 -18.16
C ALA A 105 -3.33 0.72 -18.68
N PRO A 106 -4.64 0.35 -18.60
CA PRO A 106 -5.71 1.26 -18.98
C PRO A 106 -5.74 2.56 -18.16
N LEU A 107 -5.50 2.47 -16.85
CA LEU A 107 -5.45 3.65 -15.98
C LEU A 107 -4.26 4.56 -16.33
N GLN A 108 -3.10 3.98 -16.64
CA GLN A 108 -1.92 4.75 -17.06
C GLN A 108 -2.19 5.54 -18.35
N GLU A 109 -2.89 4.92 -19.31
CA GLU A 109 -3.27 5.59 -20.56
C GLU A 109 -4.28 6.70 -20.33
N ILE A 110 -5.31 6.48 -19.51
CA ILE A 110 -6.28 7.53 -19.15
C ILE A 110 -5.58 8.70 -18.41
N ALA A 111 -4.70 8.38 -17.45
CA ALA A 111 -3.94 9.40 -16.73
C ALA A 111 -3.14 10.29 -17.67
N ARG A 112 -2.47 9.68 -18.67
CA ARG A 112 -1.70 10.39 -19.69
C ARG A 112 -2.58 11.27 -20.58
N GLN A 113 -3.74 10.75 -21.02
CA GLN A 113 -4.66 11.47 -21.93
C GLN A 113 -5.37 12.62 -21.23
N LYS A 114 -5.80 12.42 -19.98
CA LYS A 114 -6.62 13.37 -19.22
C LYS A 114 -5.80 14.32 -18.34
N GLY A 115 -4.52 14.05 -18.12
CA GLY A 115 -3.69 14.80 -17.18
C GLY A 115 -4.09 14.64 -15.72
N VAL A 116 -4.85 13.61 -15.38
CA VAL A 116 -5.25 13.29 -14.00
C VAL A 116 -4.19 12.45 -13.30
N LYS A 117 -4.11 12.59 -11.97
CA LYS A 117 -3.16 11.86 -11.13
C LYS A 117 -3.85 10.73 -10.41
N VAL A 118 -3.10 9.65 -10.19
CA VAL A 118 -3.47 8.56 -9.27
C VAL A 118 -2.45 8.56 -8.14
N PHE A 119 -2.94 8.62 -6.91
CA PHE A 119 -2.16 8.57 -5.67
C PHE A 119 -2.37 7.19 -5.03
N PRO A 120 -1.41 6.25 -5.12
CA PRO A 120 -1.47 5.00 -4.37
C PRO A 120 -1.43 5.29 -2.88
N LEU A 121 -2.45 4.87 -2.12
CA LEU A 121 -2.52 5.12 -0.67
C LEU A 121 -1.67 4.10 0.12
N GLU A 122 -0.40 3.95 -0.29
CA GLU A 122 0.59 3.13 0.42
C GLU A 122 1.15 3.93 1.60
N ASN A 123 0.51 3.81 2.74
CA ASN A 123 0.81 4.62 3.91
C ASN A 123 2.19 4.34 4.53
N THR A 124 2.74 3.14 4.33
CA THR A 124 4.06 2.77 4.86
C THR A 124 5.21 3.58 4.27
N LEU A 125 5.02 4.21 3.09
CA LEU A 125 5.97 5.19 2.54
C LEU A 125 6.17 6.41 3.45
N PHE A 126 5.17 6.71 4.29
CA PHE A 126 5.13 7.90 5.14
C PHE A 126 5.46 7.61 6.61
N MET A 127 5.88 6.38 6.92
CA MET A 127 6.43 6.07 8.24
C MET A 127 7.62 6.99 8.54
N ARG A 128 7.67 7.48 9.78
CA ARG A 128 8.70 8.44 10.21
C ARG A 128 10.10 7.89 9.99
N GLU A 129 10.30 6.65 10.38
CA GLU A 129 11.57 5.94 10.24
C GLU A 129 11.95 5.73 8.77
N ILE A 130 11.00 5.36 7.93
CA ILE A 130 11.24 5.11 6.49
C ILE A 130 11.69 6.39 5.79
N LEU A 131 11.04 7.52 6.06
CA LEU A 131 11.44 8.80 5.47
C LEU A 131 12.79 9.28 6.01
N ALA A 132 13.11 9.01 7.29
CA ALA A 132 14.41 9.31 7.84
C ALA A 132 15.52 8.44 7.22
N VAL A 133 15.32 7.13 7.12
CA VAL A 133 16.27 6.20 6.47
C VAL A 133 16.46 6.56 4.99
N LYS A 134 15.38 6.90 4.28
CA LYS A 134 15.45 7.41 2.90
C LYS A 134 16.40 8.60 2.82
N ARG A 135 16.26 9.56 3.72
CA ARG A 135 17.13 10.74 3.76
C ARG A 135 18.58 10.38 4.08
N MET A 136 18.82 9.44 5.01
CA MET A 136 20.17 8.92 5.28
C MET A 136 20.83 8.31 4.05
N VAL A 137 20.08 7.55 3.27
CA VAL A 137 20.56 6.96 2.02
C VAL A 137 20.85 8.04 0.98
N ASP A 138 19.95 9.02 0.83
CA ASP A 138 20.15 10.13 -0.12
C ASP A 138 21.35 11.01 0.23
N GLU A 139 21.65 11.17 1.52
CA GLU A 139 22.81 11.93 2.03
C GLU A 139 24.10 11.07 2.07
N GLY A 140 24.02 9.79 1.69
CA GLY A 140 25.18 8.87 1.60
C GLY A 140 25.63 8.26 2.93
N ALA A 141 24.94 8.51 4.03
CA ALA A 141 25.32 8.01 5.37
C ALA A 141 25.38 6.48 5.47
N MET A 142 24.60 5.77 4.64
CA MET A 142 24.56 4.31 4.58
C MET A 142 25.56 3.71 3.58
N GLY A 143 26.20 4.54 2.75
CA GLY A 143 27.00 4.07 1.62
C GLY A 143 26.15 3.44 0.50
N GLU A 144 26.74 2.52 -0.24
CA GLU A 144 26.05 1.77 -1.29
C GLU A 144 25.14 0.69 -0.68
N ILE A 145 23.86 0.68 -1.04
CA ILE A 145 22.89 -0.28 -0.50
C ILE A 145 23.07 -1.61 -1.19
N VAL A 146 23.26 -2.67 -0.40
CA VAL A 146 23.52 -4.02 -0.90
C VAL A 146 22.43 -5.03 -0.54
N TYR A 147 21.71 -4.80 0.56
CA TYR A 147 20.65 -5.68 1.02
C TYR A 147 19.53 -4.89 1.69
N MET A 148 18.30 -5.33 1.47
CA MET A 148 17.12 -4.78 2.14
C MET A 148 16.15 -5.91 2.48
N ARG A 149 15.40 -5.73 3.56
CA ARG A 149 14.34 -6.65 3.95
C ARG A 149 13.08 -5.88 4.30
N GLY A 150 11.92 -6.48 3.97
CA GLY A 150 10.61 -5.98 4.34
C GLY A 150 9.55 -7.07 4.25
N GLY A 151 8.30 -6.73 4.52
CA GLY A 151 7.22 -7.72 4.42
C GLY A 151 5.90 -7.20 4.97
N TYR A 152 4.89 -8.06 4.90
CA TYR A 152 3.62 -7.88 5.56
C TYR A 152 3.35 -9.08 6.46
N ARG A 153 3.66 -8.92 7.73
CA ARG A 153 3.57 -9.97 8.73
C ARG A 153 2.60 -9.54 9.83
N HIS A 154 1.40 -10.08 9.79
CA HIS A 154 0.30 -9.66 10.65
C HIS A 154 -0.70 -10.80 10.84
N ASP A 155 -0.96 -11.23 12.06
CA ASP A 155 -1.98 -12.24 12.32
C ASP A 155 -3.38 -11.71 11.94
N LEU A 156 -3.91 -12.20 10.83
CA LEU A 156 -5.22 -11.82 10.31
C LEU A 156 -6.29 -12.92 10.49
N ARG A 157 -6.02 -13.98 11.25
CA ARG A 157 -6.97 -15.08 11.44
C ARG A 157 -8.32 -14.60 11.97
N ASN A 158 -8.32 -13.68 12.94
CA ASN A 158 -9.55 -13.09 13.48
C ASN A 158 -10.32 -12.20 12.49
N LEU A 159 -9.65 -11.70 11.45
CA LEU A 159 -10.28 -10.94 10.39
C LEU A 159 -10.89 -11.89 9.35
N LEU A 160 -10.21 -12.99 9.06
CA LEU A 160 -10.56 -13.93 8.00
C LEU A 160 -11.65 -14.93 8.43
N LEU A 161 -11.64 -15.36 9.69
CA LEU A 161 -12.59 -16.30 10.25
C LEU A 161 -13.67 -15.55 11.06
N ASP A 162 -14.89 -16.04 10.99
CA ASP A 162 -15.93 -15.62 11.95
C ASP A 162 -15.79 -16.35 13.30
N ASP A 163 -16.72 -16.05 14.21
CA ASP A 163 -16.70 -16.61 15.56
C ASP A 163 -16.98 -18.13 15.60
N ASN A 164 -17.48 -18.70 14.50
CA ASN A 164 -17.70 -20.12 14.31
C ASN A 164 -16.56 -20.82 13.53
N GLY A 165 -15.50 -20.09 13.19
CA GLY A 165 -14.37 -20.60 12.41
C GLY A 165 -14.67 -20.74 10.91
N VAL A 166 -15.67 -20.02 10.38
CA VAL A 166 -16.00 -20.05 8.95
C VAL A 166 -15.17 -19.01 8.21
N LEU A 167 -14.46 -19.45 7.17
CA LEU A 167 -13.64 -18.57 6.33
C LEU A 167 -14.52 -17.63 5.51
N GLY A 168 -14.28 -16.32 5.62
CA GLY A 168 -15.13 -15.32 4.97
C GLY A 168 -16.51 -15.16 5.58
N GLY A 169 -16.78 -15.74 6.76
CA GLY A 169 -18.08 -15.76 7.42
C GLY A 169 -18.58 -14.42 7.93
N ARG A 170 -17.70 -13.43 8.14
CA ARG A 170 -18.08 -12.08 8.60
C ARG A 170 -18.67 -11.26 7.46
N LYS A 171 -19.96 -11.46 7.19
CA LYS A 171 -20.69 -10.76 6.12
C LYS A 171 -20.59 -9.23 6.26
N GLY A 172 -20.49 -8.53 5.13
CA GLY A 172 -20.39 -7.07 5.10
C GLY A 172 -19.01 -6.50 5.48
N THR A 173 -18.02 -7.35 5.70
CA THR A 173 -16.63 -6.94 6.00
C THR A 173 -15.67 -7.40 4.90
N GLU A 174 -14.42 -6.98 5.01
CA GLU A 174 -13.37 -7.42 4.08
C GLU A 174 -13.07 -8.92 4.14
N SER A 175 -13.46 -9.61 5.20
CA SER A 175 -13.35 -11.07 5.33
C SER A 175 -13.90 -11.79 4.11
N VAL A 176 -15.07 -11.38 3.59
CA VAL A 176 -15.79 -12.04 2.49
C VAL A 176 -14.98 -12.07 1.19
N TRP A 177 -14.39 -10.95 0.80
CA TRP A 177 -13.64 -10.88 -0.46
C TRP A 177 -12.17 -11.24 -0.27
N ARG A 178 -11.58 -10.91 0.88
CA ARG A 178 -10.17 -11.18 1.18
C ARG A 178 -9.89 -12.67 1.31
N SER A 179 -10.79 -13.44 1.93
CA SER A 179 -10.67 -14.89 2.08
C SER A 179 -10.49 -15.65 0.76
N ARG A 180 -11.05 -15.12 -0.34
CA ARG A 180 -10.90 -15.71 -1.67
C ARG A 180 -9.44 -15.76 -2.12
N PHE A 181 -8.62 -14.79 -1.74
CA PHE A 181 -7.19 -14.80 -2.06
C PHE A 181 -6.47 -15.95 -1.36
N TYR A 182 -6.87 -16.30 -0.15
CA TYR A 182 -6.28 -17.40 0.61
C TYR A 182 -6.65 -18.78 0.06
N SER A 183 -7.82 -18.90 -0.54
CA SER A 183 -8.28 -20.16 -1.13
C SER A 183 -7.87 -20.37 -2.58
N HIS A 184 -7.52 -19.32 -3.31
CA HIS A 184 -7.24 -19.41 -4.76
C HIS A 184 -5.79 -19.13 -5.16
N HIS A 185 -5.02 -18.43 -4.32
CA HIS A 185 -3.65 -18.02 -4.66
C HIS A 185 -2.62 -18.58 -3.67
N ASN A 186 -1.46 -18.99 -4.20
CA ASN A 186 -0.27 -19.30 -3.40
C ASN A 186 0.84 -18.31 -3.79
N ALA A 187 0.80 -17.12 -3.20
CA ALA A 187 1.56 -15.95 -3.64
C ALA A 187 1.81 -14.98 -2.49
N ASP A 188 2.74 -14.05 -2.65
CA ASP A 188 2.74 -12.83 -1.83
C ASP A 188 1.53 -11.97 -2.24
N ILE A 189 0.43 -12.11 -1.52
CA ILE A 189 -0.82 -11.42 -1.85
C ILE A 189 -0.88 -9.98 -1.38
N TYR A 190 0.14 -9.49 -0.63
CA TYR A 190 0.18 -8.13 -0.12
C TYR A 190 1.60 -7.54 -0.08
N PRO A 191 2.31 -7.48 -1.24
CA PRO A 191 3.73 -7.08 -1.28
C PRO A 191 3.95 -5.58 -1.04
N THR A 192 2.94 -4.72 -1.26
CA THR A 192 3.12 -3.27 -1.35
C THR A 192 3.65 -2.64 -0.07
N HIS A 193 3.17 -3.07 1.10
CA HIS A 193 3.62 -2.55 2.39
C HIS A 193 5.10 -2.81 2.69
N GLY A 194 5.61 -3.97 2.27
CA GLY A 194 7.02 -4.29 2.43
C GLY A 194 7.90 -3.72 1.33
N LEU A 195 7.46 -3.84 0.08
CA LEU A 195 8.27 -3.48 -1.08
C LEU A 195 8.26 -1.99 -1.41
N GLY A 196 7.10 -1.31 -1.28
CA GLY A 196 6.97 0.10 -1.64
C GLY A 196 8.01 1.00 -0.97
N PRO A 197 8.15 0.98 0.37
CA PRO A 197 9.17 1.75 1.07
C PRO A 197 10.60 1.44 0.61
N LEU A 198 10.92 0.15 0.39
CA LEU A 198 12.25 -0.26 -0.08
C LEU A 198 12.55 0.25 -1.49
N CYS A 199 11.56 0.17 -2.38
CA CYS A 199 11.66 0.75 -3.73
C CYS A 199 11.87 2.28 -3.68
N MET A 200 11.18 2.97 -2.78
CA MET A 200 11.34 4.41 -2.60
C MET A 200 12.75 4.74 -2.07
N ILE A 201 13.25 4.02 -1.07
CA ILE A 201 14.59 4.23 -0.51
C ILE A 201 15.66 4.03 -1.57
N LEU A 202 15.57 2.95 -2.35
CA LEU A 202 16.55 2.60 -3.38
C LEU A 202 16.40 3.40 -4.69
N GLY A 203 15.29 4.14 -4.86
CA GLY A 203 15.03 4.89 -6.09
C GLY A 203 14.68 4.01 -7.29
N ILE A 204 14.00 2.88 -7.05
CA ILE A 204 13.52 1.97 -8.11
C ILE A 204 12.63 2.72 -9.11
N GLY A 205 12.88 2.49 -10.40
CA GLY A 205 12.23 3.20 -11.50
C GLY A 205 12.91 4.51 -11.90
N LYS A 206 13.95 4.94 -11.16
CA LYS A 206 14.75 6.15 -11.44
C LYS A 206 16.23 5.83 -11.60
N THR A 207 16.83 5.26 -10.57
CA THR A 207 18.28 4.97 -10.49
C THR A 207 18.57 3.48 -10.61
N ASP A 208 17.60 2.62 -10.26
CA ASP A 208 17.70 1.17 -10.35
C ASP A 208 16.34 0.55 -10.75
N HIS A 209 16.32 -0.73 -11.09
CA HIS A 209 15.13 -1.45 -11.54
C HIS A 209 15.08 -2.86 -10.94
N LEU A 210 13.89 -3.35 -10.63
CA LEU A 210 13.71 -4.76 -10.26
C LEU A 210 13.98 -5.64 -11.48
N ALA A 211 14.81 -6.67 -11.32
CA ALA A 211 15.22 -7.53 -12.43
C ALA A 211 14.53 -8.92 -12.37
N TRP A 212 14.65 -9.60 -11.25
CA TRP A 212 14.22 -10.99 -11.09
C TRP A 212 13.66 -11.22 -9.69
N LEU A 213 12.78 -12.23 -9.57
CA LEU A 213 12.41 -12.77 -8.25
C LEU A 213 12.39 -14.30 -8.25
N THR A 214 12.55 -14.85 -7.05
CA THR A 214 12.30 -16.26 -6.72
C THR A 214 11.50 -16.32 -5.42
N SER A 215 10.45 -17.13 -5.38
CA SER A 215 9.56 -17.24 -4.23
C SER A 215 9.37 -18.68 -3.79
N PHE A 216 9.18 -18.85 -2.49
CA PHE A 216 8.91 -20.12 -1.83
C PHE A 216 7.70 -19.98 -0.92
N ALA A 217 6.90 -21.04 -0.84
CA ALA A 217 5.76 -21.14 0.05
C ALA A 217 5.92 -22.27 1.04
N THR A 218 5.51 -22.07 2.28
CA THR A 218 5.36 -23.14 3.26
C THR A 218 4.07 -23.92 3.04
N LYS A 219 3.84 -24.97 3.80
CA LYS A 219 2.53 -25.59 3.94
C LYS A 219 1.51 -24.62 4.55
N ALA A 220 0.22 -24.83 4.30
CA ALA A 220 -0.90 -24.06 4.83
C ALA A 220 -1.53 -24.81 6.01
N VAL A 221 -1.25 -24.40 7.23
CA VAL A 221 -1.79 -25.02 8.47
C VAL A 221 -2.43 -24.02 9.42
N GLY A 222 -1.99 -22.75 9.41
CA GLY A 222 -2.38 -21.73 10.39
C GLY A 222 -3.88 -21.41 10.39
N LEU A 223 -4.50 -21.19 9.23
CA LEU A 223 -5.94 -21.02 9.13
C LEU A 223 -6.68 -22.33 9.37
N ARG A 224 -6.27 -23.40 8.70
CA ARG A 224 -6.94 -24.72 8.78
C ARG A 224 -7.13 -25.19 10.21
N GLN A 225 -6.16 -24.96 11.08
CA GLN A 225 -6.20 -25.35 12.48
C GLN A 225 -7.29 -24.64 13.28
N HIS A 226 -7.80 -23.48 12.80
CA HIS A 226 -8.82 -22.65 13.44
C HIS A 226 -10.14 -22.61 12.67
N MET A 227 -10.22 -23.26 11.52
CA MET A 227 -11.47 -23.39 10.76
C MET A 227 -12.39 -24.42 11.43
N SER A 228 -13.71 -24.19 11.26
CA SER A 228 -14.72 -25.19 11.62
C SER A 228 -14.46 -26.52 10.89
N GLU A 229 -14.79 -27.65 11.52
CA GLU A 229 -14.73 -28.97 10.88
C GLU A 229 -15.68 -29.06 9.67
N ASP A 230 -16.78 -28.30 9.70
CA ASP A 230 -17.77 -28.25 8.62
C ASP A 230 -17.30 -27.34 7.44
N ASP A 231 -16.33 -26.46 7.66
CA ASP A 231 -15.78 -25.60 6.59
C ASP A 231 -14.66 -26.35 5.83
N THR A 232 -15.04 -26.93 4.71
CA THR A 232 -14.12 -27.66 3.82
C THR A 232 -13.43 -26.80 2.78
N THR A 233 -13.54 -25.46 2.85
CA THR A 233 -12.90 -24.53 1.91
C THR A 233 -11.39 -24.80 1.85
N PRO A 234 -10.82 -25.02 0.66
CA PRO A 234 -9.39 -25.27 0.53
C PRO A 234 -8.59 -23.99 0.88
N ILE A 235 -7.47 -24.16 1.55
CA ILE A 235 -6.49 -23.09 1.77
C ILE A 235 -5.28 -23.39 0.89
N THR A 236 -5.11 -22.58 -0.14
CA THR A 236 -4.03 -22.72 -1.12
C THR A 236 -2.80 -21.91 -0.72
N LEU A 237 -3.02 -20.75 -0.08
CA LEU A 237 -1.93 -19.87 0.36
C LEU A 237 -1.11 -20.53 1.47
N GLY A 238 0.19 -20.71 1.23
CA GLY A 238 1.14 -21.12 2.28
C GLY A 238 1.16 -20.11 3.44
N ASP A 239 1.38 -20.58 4.65
CA ASP A 239 1.39 -19.71 5.84
C ASP A 239 2.45 -18.61 5.75
N ILE A 240 3.61 -18.93 5.15
CA ILE A 240 4.68 -17.97 4.87
C ILE A 240 5.05 -18.06 3.39
N ILE A 241 5.04 -16.91 2.73
CA ILE A 241 5.64 -16.73 1.40
C ILE A 241 6.93 -15.93 1.59
N SER A 242 8.06 -16.48 1.13
CA SER A 242 9.37 -15.83 1.13
C SER A 242 9.79 -15.55 -0.30
N THR A 243 10.02 -14.28 -0.63
CA THR A 243 10.38 -13.82 -1.96
C THR A 243 11.72 -13.11 -1.91
N GLN A 244 12.65 -13.53 -2.77
CA GLN A 244 13.94 -12.84 -2.99
C GLN A 244 13.87 -12.11 -4.33
N ILE A 245 14.20 -10.83 -4.33
CA ILE A 245 14.17 -9.96 -5.50
C ILE A 245 15.59 -9.44 -5.73
N GLU A 246 16.09 -9.55 -6.95
CA GLU A 246 17.35 -8.94 -7.39
C GLU A 246 17.05 -7.69 -8.19
N THR A 247 17.79 -6.62 -7.96
CA THR A 247 17.74 -5.43 -8.80
C THR A 247 18.80 -5.49 -9.91
N GLN A 248 18.68 -4.63 -10.92
CA GLN A 248 19.70 -4.52 -11.99
C GLN A 248 21.02 -3.99 -11.44
N GLY A 249 20.99 -3.13 -10.41
CA GLY A 249 22.16 -2.64 -9.70
C GLY A 249 22.83 -3.64 -8.77
N GLY A 250 22.23 -4.83 -8.56
CA GLY A 250 22.81 -5.90 -7.74
C GLY A 250 22.36 -5.89 -6.27
N THR A 251 21.46 -5.01 -5.87
CA THR A 251 20.87 -5.05 -4.52
C THR A 251 19.92 -6.24 -4.40
N LEU A 252 19.99 -6.96 -3.27
CA LEU A 252 19.05 -8.04 -2.93
C LEU A 252 18.00 -7.53 -1.98
N ILE A 253 16.71 -7.78 -2.32
CA ILE A 253 15.55 -7.45 -1.46
C ILE A 253 14.87 -8.76 -1.05
N SER A 254 14.68 -8.94 0.27
CA SER A 254 13.95 -10.07 0.83
C SER A 254 12.58 -9.62 1.33
N LEU A 255 11.51 -10.25 0.84
CA LEU A 255 10.15 -10.00 1.31
C LEU A 255 9.56 -11.23 2.00
N THR A 256 8.76 -10.99 3.04
CA THR A 256 8.02 -12.03 3.75
C THR A 256 6.55 -11.64 3.89
N HIS A 257 5.66 -12.48 3.35
CA HIS A 257 4.22 -12.41 3.64
C HIS A 257 3.86 -13.50 4.66
N ASP A 258 3.20 -13.13 5.77
CA ASP A 258 2.86 -14.03 6.88
C ASP A 258 1.63 -13.46 7.61
N THR A 259 0.44 -14.02 7.32
CA THR A 259 -0.82 -13.47 7.82
C THR A 259 -1.74 -14.49 8.47
N THR A 260 -1.29 -15.74 8.61
CA THR A 260 -2.09 -16.86 9.13
C THR A 260 -1.48 -17.53 10.36
N LEU A 261 -0.34 -17.04 10.84
CA LEU A 261 0.34 -17.54 12.03
C LEU A 261 0.29 -16.54 13.20
N PRO A 262 0.36 -17.03 14.46
CA PRO A 262 0.31 -16.16 15.64
C PRO A 262 1.57 -15.31 15.75
N ARG A 263 1.42 -13.99 15.66
CA ARG A 263 2.51 -13.04 15.80
C ARG A 263 2.03 -11.61 16.01
N PRO A 264 2.81 -10.73 16.64
CA PRO A 264 2.61 -9.29 16.54
C PRO A 264 2.83 -8.79 15.11
N ARG A 265 2.15 -7.68 14.74
CA ARG A 265 2.35 -7.03 13.44
C ARG A 265 3.80 -6.55 13.29
N SER A 266 4.41 -6.84 12.15
CA SER A 266 5.72 -6.33 11.74
C SER A 266 5.75 -6.12 10.23
N LEU A 267 6.52 -5.13 9.78
CA LEU A 267 6.87 -4.93 8.37
C LEU A 267 8.29 -5.40 8.07
N ASP A 268 9.01 -5.89 9.07
CA ASP A 268 10.33 -6.51 9.00
C ASP A 268 11.42 -5.68 8.31
N PHE A 269 11.34 -4.34 8.35
CA PHE A 269 12.28 -3.50 7.65
C PHE A 269 13.71 -3.61 8.19
N GLU A 270 14.64 -3.78 7.25
CA GLU A 270 16.08 -3.68 7.44
C GLU A 270 16.70 -3.09 6.17
N VAL A 271 17.68 -2.21 6.33
CA VAL A 271 18.44 -1.61 5.23
C VAL A 271 19.93 -1.73 5.55
N GLN A 272 20.68 -2.44 4.71
CA GLN A 272 22.11 -2.65 4.82
C GLN A 272 22.83 -2.00 3.66
N GLY A 273 23.67 -1.05 3.96
CA GLY A 273 24.62 -0.45 3.02
C GLY A 273 26.06 -0.81 3.37
N SER A 274 26.99 -0.32 2.58
CA SER A 274 28.44 -0.54 2.76
C SER A 274 29.04 0.21 3.96
N LEU A 275 28.35 1.26 4.45
CA LEU A 275 28.81 2.09 5.58
C LEU A 275 27.88 2.01 6.80
N GLY A 276 26.78 1.25 6.74
CA GLY A 276 25.89 1.14 7.87
C GLY A 276 24.74 0.19 7.67
N ILE A 277 24.00 -0.10 8.76
CA ILE A 277 22.81 -0.93 8.78
C ILE A 277 21.79 -0.32 9.72
N TRP A 278 20.51 -0.30 9.29
CA TRP A 278 19.36 -0.04 10.13
C TRP A 278 18.49 -1.30 10.26
N ASP A 279 18.21 -1.72 11.48
CA ASP A 279 17.31 -2.81 11.82
C ASP A 279 16.06 -2.22 12.49
N GLY A 280 15.04 -1.94 11.71
CA GLY A 280 13.81 -1.30 12.16
C GLY A 280 12.97 -2.17 13.10
N VAL A 281 13.11 -3.50 13.04
CA VAL A 281 12.39 -4.41 13.94
C VAL A 281 12.89 -4.27 15.36
N ASN A 282 14.22 -4.21 15.53
CA ASN A 282 14.86 -4.13 16.83
C ASN A 282 15.17 -2.69 17.26
N ARG A 283 14.77 -1.70 16.47
CA ARG A 283 14.96 -0.27 16.74
C ARG A 283 16.42 0.07 17.00
N ARG A 284 17.31 -0.39 16.12
CA ARG A 284 18.75 -0.22 16.25
C ARG A 284 19.43 0.11 14.93
N ILE A 285 20.56 0.78 15.02
CA ILE A 285 21.35 1.22 13.90
C ILE A 285 22.84 1.08 14.19
N TYR A 286 23.65 0.88 13.15
CA TYR A 286 25.09 0.97 13.21
C TYR A 286 25.57 1.76 11.98
N LEU A 287 26.44 2.75 12.19
CA LEU A 287 27.12 3.48 11.14
C LEU A 287 28.63 3.42 11.39
N GLU A 288 29.41 3.15 10.36
CA GLU A 288 30.88 3.03 10.47
C GLU A 288 31.51 4.32 11.05
N GLU A 289 31.02 5.48 10.64
CA GLU A 289 31.50 6.80 11.12
C GLU A 289 31.32 7.01 12.64
N MET A 290 30.41 6.29 13.28
CA MET A 290 30.17 6.41 14.72
C MET A 290 31.30 5.78 15.55
N ASN A 291 32.20 5.05 14.92
CA ASN A 291 33.37 4.42 15.55
C ASN A 291 33.00 3.56 16.77
N SER A 292 31.83 2.92 16.74
CA SER A 292 31.26 2.06 17.77
C SER A 292 31.47 0.58 17.42
N GLU A 293 31.66 -0.27 18.39
CA GLU A 293 31.69 -1.73 18.20
C GLU A 293 30.32 -2.38 18.45
N THR A 294 29.31 -1.58 18.80
CA THR A 294 28.00 -2.06 19.21
C THR A 294 26.86 -1.34 18.53
N TRP A 295 25.72 -2.00 18.45
CA TRP A 295 24.47 -1.42 18.00
C TRP A 295 24.07 -0.21 18.87
N GLN A 296 23.56 0.83 18.24
CA GLN A 296 22.97 2.00 18.87
C GLN A 296 21.44 1.95 18.76
N ASP A 297 20.75 2.57 19.69
CA ASP A 297 19.31 2.87 19.53
C ASP A 297 19.10 3.81 18.35
N ASP A 298 18.13 3.51 17.48
CA ASP A 298 17.94 4.25 16.23
C ASP A 298 17.28 5.62 16.42
N HIS A 299 16.57 5.84 17.53
CA HIS A 299 15.73 7.02 17.72
C HIS A 299 16.52 8.35 17.62
N ALA A 300 17.64 8.44 18.32
CA ALA A 300 18.45 9.67 18.32
C ALA A 300 19.11 9.94 16.97
N ILE A 301 19.52 8.88 16.26
CA ILE A 301 20.17 8.98 14.95
C ILE A 301 19.14 9.36 13.88
N LEU A 302 17.99 8.68 13.84
CA LEU A 302 16.92 8.99 12.88
C LEU A 302 16.36 10.39 13.05
N ALA A 303 16.36 10.93 14.29
CA ALA A 303 15.93 12.30 14.54
C ALA A 303 16.80 13.35 13.84
N LEU A 304 18.08 13.06 13.56
CA LEU A 304 18.96 13.95 12.78
C LEU A 304 18.54 14.02 11.32
N TYR A 305 17.90 12.98 10.84
CA TYR A 305 17.40 12.82 9.47
C TYR A 305 15.88 12.98 9.36
N GLU A 306 15.26 13.66 10.33
CA GLU A 306 13.81 13.90 10.31
C GLU A 306 13.36 14.51 8.98
N SER A 307 12.37 13.89 8.33
CA SER A 307 11.84 14.36 7.06
C SER A 307 11.09 15.68 7.20
N ARG A 308 11.02 16.45 6.11
CA ARG A 308 10.31 17.72 6.09
C ARG A 308 8.82 17.55 6.38
N GLU A 309 8.21 16.49 5.91
CA GLU A 309 6.80 16.16 6.13
C GLU A 309 6.53 16.00 7.62
N TRP A 310 7.37 15.26 8.33
CA TRP A 310 7.25 15.06 9.78
C TRP A 310 7.60 16.31 10.57
N GLN A 311 8.57 17.11 10.15
CA GLN A 311 8.86 18.41 10.77
C GLN A 311 7.64 19.36 10.68
N LEU A 312 6.93 19.38 9.55
CA LEU A 312 5.81 20.27 9.31
C LEU A 312 4.51 19.80 9.95
N TRP A 313 4.26 18.49 9.96
CA TRP A 313 2.93 17.96 10.27
C TRP A 313 2.92 16.86 11.33
N GLY A 314 4.07 16.44 11.85
CA GLY A 314 4.21 15.28 12.75
C GLY A 314 3.40 15.43 14.05
N GLU A 315 3.37 16.60 14.67
CA GLU A 315 2.55 16.83 15.87
C GLU A 315 1.06 16.62 15.59
N LYS A 316 0.54 17.19 14.50
CA LYS A 316 -0.86 16.99 14.09
C LYS A 316 -1.13 15.56 13.67
N ALA A 317 -0.18 14.93 13.00
CA ALA A 317 -0.27 13.54 12.58
C ALA A 317 -0.47 12.60 13.77
N LEU A 318 0.39 12.69 14.78
CA LEU A 318 0.29 11.88 16.00
C LEU A 318 -0.99 12.16 16.80
N LYS A 319 -1.49 13.40 16.76
CA LYS A 319 -2.74 13.80 17.43
C LYS A 319 -3.98 13.22 16.77
N HIS A 320 -4.03 13.18 15.42
CA HIS A 320 -5.24 12.85 14.67
C HIS A 320 -5.26 11.41 14.16
N ASP A 321 -4.09 10.77 14.00
CA ASP A 321 -3.93 9.42 13.46
C ASP A 321 -3.17 8.52 14.46
N SER A 322 -3.80 8.21 15.57
CA SER A 322 -3.24 7.26 16.54
C SER A 322 -3.21 5.82 16.03
N HIS A 323 -4.11 5.48 15.09
CA HIS A 323 -4.29 4.12 14.59
C HIS A 323 -3.11 3.66 13.73
N HIS A 324 -2.61 4.54 12.85
CA HIS A 324 -1.44 4.30 12.00
C HIS A 324 -0.24 5.19 12.36
N GLN A 325 -0.15 5.63 13.62
CA GLN A 325 1.01 6.37 14.13
C GLN A 325 1.35 7.63 13.30
N GLY A 326 0.33 8.28 12.73
CA GLY A 326 0.47 9.50 11.97
C GLY A 326 0.71 9.34 10.47
N MET A 327 1.07 8.15 9.98
CA MET A 327 1.48 7.99 8.57
C MET A 327 0.34 8.26 7.58
N ASP A 328 -0.92 7.91 7.89
CA ASP A 328 -2.06 8.26 7.04
C ASP A 328 -2.28 9.76 6.95
N TYR A 329 -2.16 10.46 8.07
CA TYR A 329 -2.28 11.92 8.09
C TYR A 329 -1.20 12.59 7.22
N ILE A 330 0.06 12.17 7.35
CA ILE A 330 1.17 12.66 6.52
C ILE A 330 0.90 12.39 5.04
N MET A 331 0.47 11.18 4.70
CA MET A 331 0.10 10.77 3.34
C MET A 331 -0.96 11.71 2.74
N LEU A 332 -2.05 11.95 3.47
CA LEU A 332 -3.14 12.84 3.04
C LEU A 332 -2.67 14.29 2.87
N ARG A 333 -1.79 14.78 3.75
CA ARG A 333 -1.17 16.11 3.62
C ARG A 333 -0.32 16.21 2.36
N CYS A 334 0.40 15.15 1.99
CA CYS A 334 1.18 15.10 0.74
C CYS A 334 0.27 15.10 -0.50
N VAL A 335 -0.87 14.39 -0.48
CA VAL A 335 -1.89 14.46 -1.55
C VAL A 335 -2.40 15.90 -1.71
N ALA A 336 -2.79 16.54 -0.59
CA ALA A 336 -3.27 17.92 -0.61
C ALA A 336 -2.20 18.89 -1.15
N ALA A 337 -0.95 18.75 -0.68
CA ALA A 337 0.17 19.58 -1.14
C ALA A 337 0.41 19.43 -2.64
N GLU A 338 0.36 18.20 -3.16
CA GLU A 338 0.55 17.92 -4.58
C GLU A 338 -0.53 18.53 -5.48
N LEU A 339 -1.80 18.56 -5.02
CA LEU A 339 -2.93 19.10 -5.79
C LEU A 339 -3.10 20.62 -5.66
N THR A 340 -2.57 21.23 -4.59
CA THR A 340 -2.70 22.69 -4.35
C THR A 340 -1.51 23.50 -4.85
N LYS A 341 -0.48 22.87 -5.40
CA LYS A 341 0.70 23.56 -5.95
C LYS A 341 0.29 24.53 -7.05
N ASN A 342 0.76 25.78 -6.94
CA ASN A 342 0.78 26.69 -8.09
C ASN A 342 1.89 26.24 -9.04
N ALA A 343 1.64 26.23 -10.33
CA ALA A 343 2.58 25.83 -11.38
C ALA A 343 3.93 26.60 -11.38
N SER A 344 4.01 27.70 -10.63
CA SER A 344 5.21 28.53 -10.48
C SER A 344 6.11 28.16 -9.29
N ALA A 345 5.76 27.16 -8.50
CA ALA A 345 6.47 26.81 -7.24
C ALA A 345 7.36 25.55 -7.38
N ASP A 346 8.11 25.42 -8.47
CA ASP A 346 9.23 24.46 -8.57
C ASP A 346 10.47 24.97 -7.81
N SER A 347 10.26 25.42 -6.56
CA SER A 347 11.37 25.75 -5.66
C SER A 347 11.93 24.48 -5.03
N ALA A 348 13.24 24.39 -4.95
CA ALA A 348 13.94 23.39 -4.15
C ALA A 348 13.30 23.32 -2.75
N GLY A 349 12.65 22.20 -2.43
CA GLY A 349 11.92 22.01 -1.17
C GLY A 349 10.41 21.88 -1.26
N SER A 350 9.78 21.78 -2.46
CA SER A 350 8.37 21.46 -2.55
C SER A 350 8.13 19.99 -2.20
N ILE A 351 7.18 19.72 -1.30
CA ILE A 351 6.75 18.35 -0.97
C ILE A 351 6.06 17.75 -2.21
N ARG A 352 6.49 16.57 -2.61
CA ARG A 352 5.90 15.79 -3.70
C ARG A 352 5.36 14.49 -3.17
N TYR A 353 4.29 14.00 -3.77
CA TYR A 353 3.81 12.65 -3.47
C TYR A 353 4.84 11.62 -3.99
N PRO A 354 5.33 10.69 -3.15
CA PRO A 354 6.53 9.89 -3.48
C PRO A 354 6.27 8.76 -4.47
N ALA A 355 5.00 8.38 -4.70
CA ALA A 355 4.63 7.23 -5.51
C ALA A 355 3.70 7.60 -6.67
N THR A 356 3.78 6.84 -7.74
CA THR A 356 2.97 6.94 -8.94
C THR A 356 2.13 5.68 -9.16
N LEU A 357 1.21 5.73 -10.12
CA LEU A 357 0.46 4.56 -10.57
C LEU A 357 1.40 3.46 -11.12
N SER A 358 2.52 3.85 -11.73
CA SER A 358 3.52 2.89 -12.24
C SER A 358 4.24 2.16 -11.10
N ASP A 359 4.51 2.85 -9.99
CA ASP A 359 5.08 2.25 -8.80
C ASP A 359 4.12 1.23 -8.18
N LEU A 360 2.83 1.59 -8.04
CA LEU A 360 1.81 0.65 -7.54
C LEU A 360 1.70 -0.59 -8.44
N ALA A 361 1.66 -0.40 -9.75
CA ALA A 361 1.61 -1.50 -10.71
C ALA A 361 2.83 -2.43 -10.60
N LEU A 362 4.02 -1.86 -10.42
CA LEU A 362 5.26 -2.61 -10.23
C LEU A 362 5.22 -3.42 -8.92
N TRP A 363 4.87 -2.78 -7.79
CA TRP A 363 4.82 -3.48 -6.50
C TRP A 363 3.77 -4.61 -6.51
N THR A 364 2.61 -4.36 -7.08
CA THR A 364 1.52 -5.33 -7.19
C THR A 364 1.90 -6.53 -8.07
N SER A 365 2.77 -6.35 -9.07
CA SER A 365 3.21 -7.43 -9.96
C SER A 365 3.90 -8.59 -9.24
N VAL A 366 4.48 -8.35 -8.07
CA VAL A 366 5.08 -9.40 -7.23
C VAL A 366 4.06 -10.48 -6.88
N THR A 367 2.77 -10.15 -6.74
CA THR A 367 1.73 -11.16 -6.45
C THR A 367 1.70 -12.24 -7.54
N LEU A 368 1.54 -11.86 -8.80
CA LEU A 368 1.51 -12.83 -9.91
C LEU A 368 2.87 -13.50 -10.11
N LEU A 369 3.96 -12.72 -10.09
CA LEU A 369 5.30 -13.26 -10.33
C LEU A 369 5.73 -14.25 -9.24
N SER A 370 5.38 -14.02 -7.97
CA SER A 370 5.65 -14.95 -6.88
C SER A 370 4.83 -16.25 -7.03
N GLU A 371 3.57 -16.16 -7.46
CA GLU A 371 2.73 -17.33 -7.73
C GLU A 371 3.32 -18.19 -8.85
N ILE A 372 3.76 -17.56 -9.94
CA ILE A 372 4.45 -18.26 -11.05
C ILE A 372 5.73 -18.92 -10.54
N SER A 373 6.55 -18.19 -9.77
CA SER A 373 7.80 -18.74 -9.23
C SER A 373 7.59 -19.97 -8.33
N ILE A 374 6.60 -19.91 -7.45
CA ILE A 374 6.25 -21.03 -6.55
C ILE A 374 5.74 -22.23 -7.35
N ARG A 375 4.82 -22.02 -8.28
CA ARG A 375 4.21 -23.08 -9.07
C ARG A 375 5.21 -23.77 -10.01
N GLU A 376 6.10 -22.98 -10.64
CA GLU A 376 7.01 -23.47 -11.67
C GLU A 376 8.41 -23.75 -11.12
N HIS A 377 8.66 -23.50 -9.83
CA HIS A 377 9.93 -23.71 -9.14
C HIS A 377 11.11 -23.07 -9.87
N ARG A 378 10.94 -21.83 -10.33
CA ARG A 378 11.95 -21.09 -11.09
C ARG A 378 12.02 -19.62 -10.74
N ARG A 379 13.13 -18.99 -11.12
CA ARG A 379 13.33 -17.54 -11.17
C ARG A 379 12.44 -16.93 -12.26
N VAL A 380 11.82 -15.78 -11.97
CA VAL A 380 10.91 -15.05 -12.87
C VAL A 380 11.39 -13.61 -13.04
N ALA A 381 11.41 -13.12 -14.28
CA ALA A 381 11.81 -11.75 -14.59
C ALA A 381 10.67 -10.75 -14.31
N PHE A 382 11.00 -9.57 -13.83
CA PHE A 382 10.07 -8.44 -13.90
C PHE A 382 9.89 -8.02 -15.37
N GLY A 383 8.69 -7.55 -15.71
CA GLY A 383 8.31 -7.29 -17.10
C GLY A 383 7.93 -8.55 -17.88
N TYR A 384 7.87 -9.71 -17.21
CA TYR A 384 7.29 -10.91 -17.78
C TYR A 384 5.80 -10.66 -18.09
N SER A 385 5.49 -10.53 -19.38
CA SER A 385 4.10 -10.45 -19.85
C SER A 385 3.47 -11.81 -19.59
N SER A 386 2.53 -11.89 -18.66
CA SER A 386 1.78 -13.12 -18.43
C SER A 386 0.94 -13.37 -19.68
N ASP A 387 1.12 -14.53 -20.31
CA ASP A 387 0.25 -14.97 -21.39
C ASP A 387 -1.21 -14.74 -21.00
N LEU A 388 -1.97 -14.13 -21.91
CA LEU A 388 -3.42 -13.90 -21.83
C LEU A 388 -4.21 -15.17 -21.44
N GLN A 389 -3.60 -16.34 -21.56
CA GLN A 389 -4.14 -17.63 -21.17
C GLN A 389 -4.27 -17.80 -19.64
N TYR A 390 -3.42 -17.14 -18.84
CA TYR A 390 -3.51 -17.16 -17.37
C TYR A 390 -4.72 -16.36 -16.86
N LYS A 391 -5.07 -15.27 -17.55
CA LYS A 391 -6.25 -14.44 -17.22
C LYS A 391 -7.58 -15.17 -17.41
N LYS A 392 -7.66 -16.15 -18.33
CA LYS A 392 -8.89 -16.92 -18.57
C LYS A 392 -9.20 -17.95 -17.49
N ASN A 393 -8.22 -18.34 -16.70
CA ASN A 393 -8.39 -19.34 -15.64
C ASN A 393 -8.66 -18.73 -14.26
N MET A 394 -8.53 -17.41 -14.15
CA MET A 394 -8.84 -16.67 -12.93
C MET A 394 -10.25 -16.06 -13.04
N ASN A 395 -11.28 -16.89 -12.96
CA ASN A 395 -12.65 -16.44 -12.71
C ASN A 395 -12.73 -15.86 -11.29
N LEU A 396 -12.38 -14.57 -11.11
CA LEU A 396 -12.69 -13.77 -9.91
C LEU A 396 -13.97 -12.98 -10.16
#